data_70b1e0f3fcd722087e93edf16a2887c9
#
_entry.id   70b1e0f3fcd722087e93edf16a2887c9
#
_cell.length_a   1.000
_cell.length_b   1.000
_cell.length_c   1.000
_cell.angle_alpha   90.00
_cell.angle_beta   90.00
_cell.angle_gamma   90.00
#
_symmetry.space_group_name_H-M   'P 1'
#
loop_
_entity.id
_entity.type
_entity.pdbx_description
1 polymer ?
#
loop_
_entity_poly.entity_id
_entity_poly.type
_entity_poly.pdbx_seq_one_letter_code
_entity_poly.pdbx_strand_id
1 'polypeptide(L)'
;MKTILSLSLLIFGTLFQVSAQDFGKIIKPELSEGNKVQPQLILLDSLETNYAIGLESSLERNTLNSVTKLPYPIIFVHGLNSSRTTWNETKNLLTSLGLTNGGYFDANLNYDVSLLNSNKSNDTHLYYSSSNAVSGGDLYFVNFAVNTGGIVYLNPDGTIDENCFNLSNQSAITKQGYILKDIIMNVMQLTGKTKVVLMGHSMGGLASREYLQNPENWQIDGQPHVAKLATTGTPHGGSNMTDGGLFTGIDFSSEAIRDLKKTSVFLEGGYETWVSSSYYNSDVNCNGISNDGSFVLGLNQRDFSPNIDYSCVIGTALSILGVGGDGAVSVSSANINNANISYPNLTQNIFSVFKNHKQLPSDWYTIMQALDEPNDFGIAYEVSLNNPSYYYAYNSTQSTSSNYVNDYDDYKFSVSNSSNVNFIINKPTGLNLNARLVSSNLSQLGPIFSNNGGSTIGFYANNLPQGDYYLEIYGMPITNFISPYNFSLTSTLSNSEFTNSNSLNIYPNPTSSLLYFDNSTQKYEMATIKNNLGQIVSQIRFDNFNLNQEIDLSNYSRGMYMITFTNQDKAITKKVILE
;
A
#
# COMPACT_ATOMS: atom_id res chain seq x y z
N MET A 1 28.45 -67.24 -25.02
CA MET A 1 28.33 -67.00 -23.57
C MET A 1 28.79 -65.54 -23.37
N LYS A 2 27.88 -64.65 -23.21
CA LYS A 2 28.16 -63.23 -23.02
C LYS A 2 27.96 -62.90 -21.55
N THR A 3 29.03 -62.51 -20.91
CA THR A 3 29.01 -62.06 -19.51
C THR A 3 28.78 -60.50 -19.53
N ILE A 4 27.66 -60.06 -19.00
CA ILE A 4 27.35 -58.64 -18.81
C ILE A 4 27.94 -58.25 -17.46
N LEU A 5 28.86 -57.30 -17.48
CA LEU A 5 29.39 -56.63 -16.30
C LEU A 5 28.50 -55.44 -16.01
N SER A 6 27.69 -55.48 -14.97
CA SER A 6 26.96 -54.33 -14.46
C SER A 6 27.86 -53.56 -13.50
N LEU A 7 28.22 -52.37 -13.91
CA LEU A 7 28.95 -51.40 -13.09
C LEU A 7 27.91 -50.59 -12.28
N SER A 8 27.80 -50.90 -10.99
CA SER A 8 27.01 -50.14 -10.04
C SER A 8 27.81 -48.91 -9.63
N LEU A 9 27.40 -47.75 -10.12
CA LEU A 9 27.93 -46.46 -9.67
C LEU A 9 27.26 -46.11 -8.35
N LEU A 10 27.95 -46.34 -7.23
CA LEU A 10 27.53 -45.83 -5.92
C LEU A 10 27.86 -44.33 -5.88
N ILE A 11 26.87 -43.48 -6.12
CA ILE A 11 26.98 -42.04 -5.82
C ILE A 11 26.71 -41.89 -4.34
N PHE A 12 27.76 -41.67 -3.56
CA PHE A 12 27.64 -41.13 -2.22
C PHE A 12 27.22 -39.68 -2.34
N GLY A 13 25.92 -39.44 -2.29
CA GLY A 13 25.39 -38.13 -2.04
C GLY A 13 25.60 -37.76 -0.58
N THR A 14 26.66 -37.04 -0.28
CA THR A 14 26.73 -36.27 0.96
C THR A 14 25.71 -35.16 0.86
N LEU A 15 24.55 -35.34 1.48
CA LEU A 15 23.62 -34.29 1.81
C LEU A 15 24.35 -33.33 2.77
N PHE A 16 24.94 -32.28 2.24
CA PHE A 16 25.22 -31.10 3.03
C PHE A 16 23.87 -30.50 3.40
N GLN A 17 23.43 -30.74 4.63
CA GLN A 17 22.45 -29.86 5.25
C GLN A 17 23.14 -28.52 5.48
N VAL A 18 23.02 -27.62 4.50
CA VAL A 18 23.40 -26.21 4.68
C VAL A 18 22.29 -25.62 5.52
N SER A 19 22.61 -25.20 6.73
CA SER A 19 21.67 -24.49 7.57
C SER A 19 21.35 -23.13 6.92
N ALA A 20 20.15 -22.63 7.09
CA ALA A 20 19.71 -21.33 6.56
C ALA A 20 20.58 -20.13 7.01
N GLN A 21 21.56 -20.37 7.89
CA GLN A 21 22.52 -19.37 8.37
C GLN A 21 23.74 -19.17 7.46
N ASP A 22 23.97 -20.07 6.48
CA ASP A 22 25.15 -20.03 5.62
C ASP A 22 24.87 -19.42 4.23
N PHE A 23 23.63 -19.00 3.97
CA PHE A 23 23.28 -18.31 2.73
C PHE A 23 23.56 -16.81 2.86
N GLY A 24 24.53 -16.39 2.12
CA GLY A 24 25.05 -15.08 1.88
C GLY A 24 24.55 -13.95 2.80
N LYS A 25 25.38 -13.48 3.69
CA LYS A 25 25.13 -12.20 4.35
C LYS A 25 24.92 -11.16 3.28
N ILE A 26 23.69 -10.66 3.16
CA ILE A 26 23.43 -9.45 2.43
C ILE A 26 24.13 -8.36 3.23
N ILE A 27 25.17 -7.76 2.67
CA ILE A 27 26.04 -6.85 3.38
C ILE A 27 25.30 -5.53 3.56
N LYS A 28 25.19 -5.10 4.79
CA LYS A 28 24.71 -3.77 5.15
C LYS A 28 25.74 -2.73 4.74
N PRO A 29 25.32 -1.60 4.13
CA PRO A 29 26.04 -0.36 4.35
C PRO A 29 25.95 -0.06 5.86
N GLU A 30 27.05 0.17 6.54
CA GLU A 30 27.06 0.47 7.96
C GLU A 30 26.26 1.76 8.25
N LEU A 31 25.10 1.60 8.87
CA LEU A 31 24.35 2.68 9.49
C LEU A 31 24.07 2.30 10.94
N SER A 32 24.32 3.23 11.82
CA SER A 32 24.29 3.11 13.28
C SER A 32 22.97 2.55 13.85
N GLU A 33 23.10 1.73 14.87
CA GLU A 33 22.05 1.00 15.57
C GLU A 33 21.02 1.92 16.26
N GLY A 34 19.74 1.62 16.05
CA GLY A 34 18.61 2.13 16.83
C GLY A 34 17.66 0.99 17.21
N ASN A 35 17.16 1.02 18.42
CA ASN A 35 16.44 -0.02 19.15
C ASN A 35 15.19 -0.58 18.45
N LYS A 36 15.08 -1.92 18.43
CA LYS A 36 13.93 -2.70 17.93
C LYS A 36 12.81 -2.77 18.98
N VAL A 37 11.58 -2.46 18.56
CA VAL A 37 10.35 -2.75 19.31
C VAL A 37 9.56 -3.84 18.57
N GLN A 38 9.20 -4.91 19.28
CA GLN A 38 8.41 -6.02 18.74
C GLN A 38 6.90 -5.75 18.89
N PRO A 39 6.06 -6.06 17.87
CA PRO A 39 4.62 -5.93 18.00
C PRO A 39 4.00 -7.13 18.74
N GLN A 40 3.06 -6.85 19.64
CA GLN A 40 2.24 -7.86 20.32
C GLN A 40 0.93 -8.11 19.55
N LEU A 41 0.61 -9.37 19.36
CA LEU A 41 -0.66 -9.84 18.81
C LEU A 41 -1.72 -9.90 19.92
N ILE A 42 -2.86 -9.24 19.74
CA ILE A 42 -4.00 -9.33 20.66
C ILE A 42 -5.14 -10.06 19.96
N LEU A 43 -5.56 -11.18 20.54
CA LEU A 43 -6.76 -11.92 20.14
C LEU A 43 -7.99 -11.29 20.81
N LEU A 44 -9.00 -10.96 20.02
CA LEU A 44 -10.27 -10.40 20.50
C LEU A 44 -11.37 -11.47 20.49
N ASP A 45 -12.02 -11.61 21.63
CA ASP A 45 -13.18 -12.45 21.83
C ASP A 45 -14.47 -11.74 21.41
N SER A 46 -15.51 -12.50 21.14
CA SER A 46 -16.79 -12.12 20.53
C SER A 46 -17.50 -10.97 21.25
N LEU A 47 -17.76 -9.88 20.53
CA LEU A 47 -18.56 -8.74 20.98
C LEU A 47 -19.98 -8.83 20.44
N GLU A 48 -20.97 -8.70 21.30
CA GLU A 48 -22.38 -8.46 20.92
C GLU A 48 -22.48 -7.10 20.22
N THR A 49 -23.00 -7.11 18.99
CA THR A 49 -23.02 -5.94 18.12
C THR A 49 -24.27 -5.10 18.34
N ASN A 50 -24.14 -4.01 19.08
CA ASN A 50 -25.18 -2.98 19.24
C ASN A 50 -24.90 -1.76 18.34
N TYR A 51 -24.91 -1.93 17.02
CA TYR A 51 -24.78 -0.84 16.06
C TYR A 51 -25.90 -0.88 15.01
N ALA A 52 -26.26 0.27 14.47
CA ALA A 52 -27.23 0.41 13.39
C ALA A 52 -26.54 0.89 12.12
N ILE A 53 -26.93 0.33 10.99
CA ILE A 53 -26.46 0.69 9.65
C ILE A 53 -27.67 1.13 8.82
N GLY A 54 -27.60 2.29 8.17
CA GLY A 54 -28.71 2.82 7.38
C GLY A 54 -28.29 3.77 6.25
N LEU A 55 -29.28 4.21 5.49
CA LEU A 55 -29.09 5.21 4.40
C LEU A 55 -29.01 6.63 4.97
N GLU A 56 -28.09 7.42 4.45
CA GLU A 56 -27.94 8.81 4.80
C GLU A 56 -28.72 9.74 3.84
N SER A 57 -29.43 10.72 4.41
CA SER A 57 -30.35 11.58 3.68
C SER A 57 -29.78 12.96 3.32
N SER A 58 -28.65 13.07 2.72
CA SER A 58 -27.97 14.29 2.25
C SER A 58 -26.83 14.83 3.12
N LEU A 59 -25.64 14.87 2.55
CA LEU A 59 -24.49 15.56 3.12
C LEU A 59 -24.07 16.77 2.28
N GLU A 60 -23.82 17.88 2.95
CA GLU A 60 -23.24 19.08 2.32
C GLU A 60 -21.79 18.82 1.90
N ARG A 61 -21.44 19.22 0.68
CA ARG A 61 -20.10 19.12 0.13
C ARG A 61 -19.15 20.11 0.82
N ASN A 62 -18.25 19.61 1.63
CA ASN A 62 -17.08 20.39 2.05
C ASN A 62 -15.99 20.30 0.97
N THR A 63 -15.67 21.43 0.35
CA THR A 63 -14.52 21.58 -0.55
C THR A 63 -13.24 21.60 0.26
N LEU A 64 -12.46 20.53 0.23
CA LEU A 64 -11.21 20.41 0.97
C LEU A 64 -9.99 20.62 0.07
N ASN A 65 -8.94 21.23 0.61
CA ASN A 65 -7.68 21.53 -0.06
C ASN A 65 -6.94 20.25 -0.48
N SER A 66 -6.19 20.32 -1.59
CA SER A 66 -5.57 19.17 -2.25
C SER A 66 -4.61 18.39 -1.34
N VAL A 67 -5.07 17.25 -0.90
CA VAL A 67 -4.30 16.20 -0.26
C VAL A 67 -4.26 15.02 -1.25
N THR A 68 -3.25 14.16 -1.15
CA THR A 68 -3.13 12.92 -1.95
C THR A 68 -4.47 12.19 -2.00
N LYS A 69 -4.93 11.92 -3.22
CA LYS A 69 -6.27 11.37 -3.49
C LYS A 69 -6.29 9.85 -3.47
N LEU A 70 -5.19 9.21 -3.87
CA LEU A 70 -5.08 7.75 -3.78
C LEU A 70 -4.90 7.31 -2.31
N PRO A 71 -5.37 6.12 -1.94
CA PRO A 71 -5.00 5.50 -0.67
C PRO A 71 -3.48 5.42 -0.51
N TYR A 72 -2.78 4.98 -1.57
CA TYR A 72 -1.33 4.95 -1.65
C TYR A 72 -0.83 5.59 -2.95
N PRO A 73 0.18 6.48 -2.92
CA PRO A 73 0.77 7.06 -4.12
C PRO A 73 1.48 6.00 -4.95
N ILE A 74 1.54 6.20 -6.26
CA ILE A 74 2.18 5.29 -7.20
C ILE A 74 3.57 5.84 -7.55
N ILE A 75 4.59 4.99 -7.47
CA ILE A 75 5.95 5.27 -7.91
C ILE A 75 6.22 4.48 -9.20
N PHE A 76 6.49 5.20 -10.28
CA PHE A 76 6.78 4.65 -11.59
C PHE A 76 8.28 4.50 -11.80
N VAL A 77 8.73 3.27 -12.11
CA VAL A 77 10.15 2.91 -12.26
C VAL A 77 10.39 2.44 -13.69
N HIS A 78 11.27 3.14 -14.42
CA HIS A 78 11.60 2.79 -15.81
C HIS A 78 12.71 1.73 -15.90
N GLY A 79 12.93 1.20 -17.10
CA GLY A 79 13.89 0.13 -17.36
C GLY A 79 15.22 0.59 -17.96
N LEU A 80 15.96 -0.39 -18.47
CA LEU A 80 17.24 -0.22 -19.14
C LEU A 80 17.11 0.72 -20.37
N ASN A 81 18.10 1.55 -20.58
CA ASN A 81 18.19 2.50 -21.70
C ASN A 81 16.92 3.35 -21.86
N SER A 82 16.37 3.83 -20.76
CA SER A 82 15.15 4.60 -20.68
C SER A 82 15.26 5.67 -19.59
N SER A 83 14.22 6.47 -19.43
CA SER A 83 14.07 7.50 -18.42
C SER A 83 12.63 7.57 -17.91
N ARG A 84 12.35 8.46 -16.96
CA ARG A 84 11.00 8.73 -16.47
C ARG A 84 10.01 9.09 -17.58
N THR A 85 10.49 9.60 -18.73
CA THR A 85 9.65 9.99 -19.87
C THR A 85 8.94 8.82 -20.52
N THR A 86 9.40 7.62 -20.29
CA THR A 86 8.72 6.37 -20.73
C THR A 86 7.26 6.30 -20.29
N TRP A 87 6.93 6.97 -19.18
CA TRP A 87 5.60 6.99 -18.58
C TRP A 87 4.72 8.17 -18.97
N ASN A 88 5.16 9.03 -19.90
CA ASN A 88 4.46 10.29 -20.18
C ASN A 88 3.00 10.11 -20.62
N GLU A 89 2.69 9.13 -21.43
CA GLU A 89 1.31 8.90 -21.88
C GLU A 89 0.43 8.44 -20.72
N THR A 90 0.86 7.45 -19.97
CA THR A 90 0.15 6.98 -18.76
C THR A 90 0.01 8.08 -17.72
N LYS A 91 1.07 8.87 -17.47
CA LYS A 91 1.00 10.05 -16.60
C LYS A 91 -0.08 11.04 -17.05
N ASN A 92 -0.08 11.39 -18.34
CA ASN A 92 -1.03 12.35 -18.88
C ASN A 92 -2.47 11.87 -18.74
N LEU A 93 -2.72 10.59 -18.96
CA LEU A 93 -4.04 10.02 -18.73
C LEU A 93 -4.42 10.11 -17.25
N LEU A 94 -3.59 9.60 -16.35
CA LEU A 94 -3.89 9.57 -14.92
C LEU A 94 -4.13 10.98 -14.36
N THR A 95 -3.37 11.97 -14.84
CA THR A 95 -3.62 13.37 -14.46
C THR A 95 -4.92 13.90 -15.05
N SER A 96 -5.29 13.49 -16.25
CA SER A 96 -6.59 13.87 -16.86
C SER A 96 -7.79 13.27 -16.10
N LEU A 97 -7.60 12.14 -15.44
CA LEU A 97 -8.58 11.52 -14.55
C LEU A 97 -8.63 12.18 -13.17
N GLY A 98 -7.82 13.20 -12.91
CA GLY A 98 -7.85 13.99 -11.69
C GLY A 98 -6.76 13.69 -10.68
N LEU A 99 -5.83 12.75 -10.95
CA LEU A 99 -4.71 12.48 -10.07
C LEU A 99 -3.64 13.57 -10.16
N THR A 100 -2.95 13.81 -9.05
CA THR A 100 -1.94 14.85 -8.94
C THR A 100 -0.56 14.32 -9.27
N ASN A 101 0.13 14.95 -10.25
CA ASN A 101 1.54 14.68 -10.50
C ASN A 101 2.38 15.20 -9.32
N GLY A 102 3.02 14.30 -8.60
CA GLY A 102 3.90 14.57 -7.47
C GLY A 102 5.35 14.87 -7.85
N GLY A 103 5.69 14.80 -9.14
CA GLY A 103 7.05 15.05 -9.60
C GLY A 103 7.92 13.81 -9.70
N TYR A 104 9.23 14.00 -9.65
CA TYR A 104 10.18 12.91 -9.86
C TYR A 104 11.41 13.02 -8.95
N PHE A 105 12.13 11.90 -8.89
CA PHE A 105 13.38 11.74 -8.17
C PHE A 105 14.47 11.31 -9.15
N ASP A 106 15.57 12.05 -9.20
CA ASP A 106 16.77 11.68 -9.95
C ASP A 106 17.66 10.81 -9.06
N ALA A 107 17.72 9.54 -9.37
CA ALA A 107 18.56 8.57 -8.68
C ALA A 107 19.84 8.32 -9.48
N ASN A 108 20.91 8.98 -9.11
CA ASN A 108 22.21 8.81 -9.73
C ASN A 108 22.94 7.63 -9.11
N LEU A 109 23.22 6.62 -9.92
CA LEU A 109 23.87 5.38 -9.52
C LEU A 109 25.17 5.18 -10.27
N ASN A 110 26.23 4.85 -9.56
CA ASN A 110 27.46 4.38 -10.19
C ASN A 110 27.23 2.97 -10.78
N TYR A 111 27.84 2.71 -11.91
CA TYR A 111 27.92 1.38 -12.50
C TYR A 111 29.35 1.09 -12.96
N ASP A 112 29.71 -0.19 -12.99
CA ASP A 112 30.97 -0.64 -13.53
C ASP A 112 30.81 -0.96 -15.01
N VAL A 113 31.48 -0.19 -15.86
CA VAL A 113 31.50 -0.44 -17.31
C VAL A 113 32.43 -1.55 -17.70
N SER A 114 33.35 -1.95 -16.78
CA SER A 114 34.30 -3.02 -16.99
C SER A 114 34.17 -4.03 -15.86
N LEU A 115 33.69 -5.21 -16.17
CA LEU A 115 33.64 -6.34 -15.24
C LEU A 115 35.03 -6.76 -14.72
N LEU A 116 36.08 -6.23 -15.32
CA LEU A 116 37.48 -6.49 -14.96
C LEU A 116 38.10 -5.39 -14.11
N ASN A 117 37.38 -4.34 -13.84
CA ASN A 117 37.94 -3.17 -13.16
C ASN A 117 37.75 -3.30 -11.64
N SER A 118 38.78 -3.83 -10.98
CA SER A 118 38.75 -4.17 -9.56
C SER A 118 39.04 -3.01 -8.60
N ASN A 119 39.26 -1.79 -9.08
CA ASN A 119 39.77 -0.69 -8.24
C ASN A 119 38.72 0.33 -7.81
N LYS A 120 37.47 -0.08 -7.64
CA LYS A 120 36.40 0.82 -7.22
C LYS A 120 36.04 0.70 -5.74
N SER A 121 37.02 0.52 -4.90
CA SER A 121 36.86 0.31 -3.45
C SER A 121 36.08 1.40 -2.70
N ASN A 122 35.78 2.52 -3.34
CA ASN A 122 35.09 3.64 -2.68
C ASN A 122 33.88 4.16 -3.45
N ASP A 123 33.48 3.52 -4.54
CA ASP A 123 32.49 4.05 -5.48
C ASP A 123 31.14 3.33 -5.45
N THR A 124 30.85 2.71 -4.34
CA THR A 124 29.55 2.12 -4.08
C THR A 124 28.48 3.14 -3.73
N HIS A 125 28.82 4.41 -3.82
CA HIS A 125 27.93 5.47 -3.39
C HIS A 125 26.72 5.55 -4.29
N LEU A 126 25.59 5.25 -3.68
CA LEU A 126 24.29 5.49 -4.23
C LEU A 126 23.99 6.96 -4.02
N TYR A 127 23.89 7.70 -5.11
CA TYR A 127 23.58 9.12 -5.05
C TYR A 127 22.10 9.33 -5.26
N TYR A 128 21.52 9.96 -4.30
CA TYR A 128 20.26 10.64 -4.46
C TYR A 128 20.58 12.08 -4.85
N SER A 129 20.43 12.42 -6.11
CA SER A 129 21.01 13.67 -6.62
C SER A 129 20.05 14.84 -6.54
N SER A 130 18.83 14.70 -6.94
CA SER A 130 17.86 15.80 -6.89
C SER A 130 16.43 15.31 -6.91
N SER A 131 15.52 16.19 -6.50
CA SER A 131 14.10 15.91 -6.54
C SER A 131 13.35 17.19 -6.87
N ASN A 132 12.43 17.13 -7.81
CA ASN A 132 11.37 18.11 -7.96
C ASN A 132 10.03 17.60 -7.41
N ALA A 133 10.07 16.58 -6.59
CA ALA A 133 8.90 16.01 -5.96
C ALA A 133 8.23 17.00 -5.00
N VAL A 134 6.90 17.03 -5.02
CA VAL A 134 6.09 17.94 -4.22
C VAL A 134 5.14 17.18 -3.30
N SER A 135 4.71 17.82 -2.23
CA SER A 135 3.78 17.23 -1.28
C SER A 135 2.39 17.01 -1.89
N GLY A 136 1.70 15.96 -1.43
CA GLY A 136 0.32 15.68 -1.82
C GLY A 136 0.15 15.14 -3.24
N GLY A 137 1.22 14.68 -3.88
CA GLY A 137 1.16 14.00 -5.17
C GLY A 137 0.57 12.60 -5.07
N ASP A 138 -0.07 12.15 -6.13
CA ASP A 138 -0.55 10.78 -6.30
C ASP A 138 0.42 9.93 -7.13
N LEU A 139 1.16 10.57 -8.05
CA LEU A 139 2.04 9.94 -9.02
C LEU A 139 3.45 10.48 -8.88
N TYR A 140 4.42 9.63 -8.63
CA TYR A 140 5.83 9.96 -8.55
C TYR A 140 6.62 9.11 -9.54
N PHE A 141 7.74 9.66 -10.02
CA PHE A 141 8.54 9.00 -11.05
C PHE A 141 9.99 8.90 -10.61
N VAL A 142 10.61 7.78 -10.88
CA VAL A 142 12.04 7.58 -10.69
C VAL A 142 12.75 7.85 -12.01
N ASN A 143 13.89 8.51 -11.95
CA ASN A 143 14.76 8.71 -13.10
C ASN A 143 16.18 8.20 -12.76
N PHE A 144 16.52 7.02 -13.26
CA PHE A 144 17.89 6.49 -13.18
C PHE A 144 18.81 7.01 -14.29
N ALA A 145 18.26 7.68 -15.30
CA ALA A 145 19.00 8.25 -16.40
C ALA A 145 19.63 9.59 -15.97
N VAL A 146 20.59 9.55 -15.06
CA VAL A 146 21.35 10.68 -14.57
C VAL A 146 22.85 10.39 -14.64
N ASN A 147 23.68 11.42 -14.57
CA ASN A 147 25.12 11.28 -14.71
C ASN A 147 25.72 10.43 -13.59
N THR A 148 26.53 9.45 -13.94
CA THR A 148 27.21 8.56 -13.00
C THR A 148 28.22 9.27 -12.09
N GLY A 149 28.71 10.47 -12.50
CA GLY A 149 29.61 11.30 -11.70
C GLY A 149 28.91 12.22 -10.69
N GLY A 150 27.60 12.10 -10.49
CA GLY A 150 26.83 13.00 -9.60
C GLY A 150 26.58 14.38 -10.20
N ILE A 151 26.93 14.59 -11.46
CA ILE A 151 26.70 15.86 -12.17
C ILE A 151 25.45 15.71 -13.01
N VAL A 152 24.44 16.48 -12.70
CA VAL A 152 23.25 16.62 -13.53
C VAL A 152 23.54 17.69 -14.59
N TYR A 153 23.49 17.31 -15.86
CA TYR A 153 23.53 18.29 -16.93
C TYR A 153 22.17 18.93 -17.08
N LEU A 154 22.15 20.25 -17.03
CA LEU A 154 20.92 21.02 -17.14
C LEU A 154 20.86 21.72 -18.50
N ASN A 155 19.68 21.77 -19.07
CA ASN A 155 19.34 22.68 -20.15
C ASN A 155 19.44 24.14 -19.66
N PRO A 156 19.52 25.13 -20.55
CA PRO A 156 19.55 26.53 -20.17
C PRO A 156 18.34 27.00 -19.35
N ASP A 157 17.24 26.32 -19.41
CA ASP A 157 16.02 26.58 -18.64
C ASP A 157 16.00 25.91 -17.24
N GLY A 158 17.07 25.23 -16.87
CA GLY A 158 17.22 24.53 -15.60
C GLY A 158 16.58 23.12 -15.57
N THR A 159 16.01 22.64 -16.68
CA THR A 159 15.56 21.27 -16.81
C THR A 159 16.74 20.32 -17.06
N ILE A 160 16.57 19.04 -16.73
CA ILE A 160 17.61 18.04 -17.00
C ILE A 160 17.77 17.85 -18.51
N ASP A 161 19.00 17.89 -18.98
CA ASP A 161 19.32 17.55 -20.38
C ASP A 161 19.20 16.04 -20.59
N GLU A 162 18.06 15.62 -21.08
CA GLU A 162 17.75 14.21 -21.37
C GLU A 162 18.58 13.63 -22.53
N ASN A 163 19.29 14.47 -23.30
CA ASN A 163 20.20 14.04 -24.35
C ASN A 163 21.63 13.80 -23.85
N CYS A 164 21.96 14.28 -22.69
CA CYS A 164 23.20 13.88 -22.01
C CYS A 164 22.98 12.46 -21.45
N PHE A 165 23.54 11.49 -22.11
CA PHE A 165 23.46 10.10 -21.75
C PHE A 165 23.98 9.86 -20.36
N ASN A 166 23.05 9.66 -19.46
CA ASN A 166 23.28 9.28 -18.10
C ASN A 166 22.91 7.82 -17.94
N LEU A 167 23.93 7.02 -17.75
CA LEU A 167 23.81 5.57 -17.82
C LEU A 167 23.58 4.94 -16.46
N SER A 168 23.07 5.68 -15.47
CA SER A 168 22.85 5.13 -14.13
C SER A 168 21.83 3.97 -14.11
N ASN A 169 20.95 3.88 -15.13
CA ASN A 169 20.08 2.72 -15.32
C ASN A 169 20.80 1.45 -15.80
N GLN A 170 22.09 1.53 -16.06
CA GLN A 170 22.95 0.38 -16.33
C GLN A 170 23.71 -0.11 -15.08
N SER A 171 23.44 0.47 -13.94
CA SER A 171 23.92 -0.01 -12.65
C SER A 171 23.30 -1.34 -12.28
N ALA A 172 23.94 -2.06 -11.38
CA ALA A 172 23.43 -3.32 -10.83
C ALA A 172 22.01 -3.17 -10.30
N ILE A 173 21.19 -4.21 -10.51
CA ILE A 173 19.81 -4.23 -10.02
C ILE A 173 19.77 -4.09 -8.49
N THR A 174 20.78 -4.62 -7.78
CA THR A 174 20.94 -4.42 -6.34
C THR A 174 21.05 -2.95 -5.94
N LYS A 175 21.83 -2.16 -6.69
CA LYS A 175 21.95 -0.71 -6.46
C LYS A 175 20.63 0.01 -6.72
N GLN A 176 19.95 -0.35 -7.80
CA GLN A 176 18.66 0.24 -8.16
C GLN A 176 17.58 -0.07 -7.12
N GLY A 177 17.53 -1.31 -6.62
CA GLY A 177 16.62 -1.69 -5.55
C GLY A 177 16.92 -0.99 -4.23
N TYR A 178 18.20 -0.81 -3.91
CA TYR A 178 18.60 -0.09 -2.69
C TYR A 178 18.14 1.36 -2.67
N ILE A 179 18.34 2.11 -3.76
CA ILE A 179 17.94 3.53 -3.81
C ILE A 179 16.42 3.73 -3.72
N LEU A 180 15.63 2.73 -4.11
CA LEU A 180 14.18 2.79 -3.95
C LEU A 180 13.76 2.93 -2.49
N LYS A 181 14.56 2.46 -1.53
CA LYS A 181 14.34 2.68 -0.10
C LYS A 181 14.16 4.16 0.23
N ASP A 182 15.11 4.99 -0.21
CA ASP A 182 15.08 6.41 0.08
C ASP A 182 13.95 7.12 -0.68
N ILE A 183 13.69 6.71 -1.91
CA ILE A 183 12.59 7.27 -2.71
C ILE A 183 11.24 6.95 -2.06
N ILE A 184 11.01 5.71 -1.66
CA ILE A 184 9.78 5.29 -0.98
C ILE A 184 9.59 6.07 0.33
N MET A 185 10.64 6.19 1.14
CA MET A 185 10.60 6.97 2.38
C MET A 185 10.24 8.44 2.12
N ASN A 186 10.86 9.05 1.12
CA ASN A 186 10.56 10.44 0.75
C ASN A 186 9.11 10.60 0.27
N VAL A 187 8.60 9.70 -0.57
CA VAL A 187 7.21 9.76 -1.03
C VAL A 187 6.24 9.60 0.14
N MET A 188 6.50 8.69 1.07
CA MET A 188 5.69 8.55 2.29
C MET A 188 5.69 9.84 3.12
N GLN A 189 6.84 10.50 3.30
CA GLN A 189 6.94 11.79 4.00
C GLN A 189 6.19 12.91 3.28
N LEU A 190 6.33 12.99 1.96
CA LEU A 190 5.66 14.02 1.13
C LEU A 190 4.14 13.87 1.11
N THR A 191 3.63 12.67 1.31
CA THR A 191 2.21 12.35 1.18
C THR A 191 1.52 12.07 2.52
N GLY A 192 2.29 11.81 3.57
CA GLY A 192 1.77 11.34 4.86
C GLY A 192 1.15 9.92 4.79
N LYS A 193 1.40 9.18 3.71
CA LYS A 193 0.88 7.82 3.54
C LYS A 193 1.83 6.79 4.13
N THR A 194 1.27 5.66 4.52
CA THR A 194 2.01 4.56 5.19
C THR A 194 2.62 3.56 4.21
N LYS A 195 2.14 3.55 2.97
CA LYS A 195 2.61 2.65 1.91
C LYS A 195 2.60 3.35 0.55
N VAL A 196 3.22 2.73 -0.42
CA VAL A 196 3.20 3.12 -1.83
C VAL A 196 2.82 1.94 -2.72
N VAL A 197 2.48 2.23 -3.97
CA VAL A 197 2.37 1.24 -5.06
C VAL A 197 3.58 1.42 -5.96
N LEU A 198 4.23 0.32 -6.37
CA LEU A 198 5.31 0.33 -7.34
C LEU A 198 4.79 -0.12 -8.71
N MET A 199 5.09 0.66 -9.75
CA MET A 199 4.83 0.30 -11.15
C MET A 199 6.14 0.27 -11.92
N GLY A 200 6.62 -0.93 -12.26
CA GLY A 200 7.90 -1.15 -12.91
C GLY A 200 7.76 -1.52 -14.38
N HIS A 201 8.52 -0.85 -15.27
CA HIS A 201 8.67 -1.27 -16.66
C HIS A 201 10.03 -1.94 -16.85
N SER A 202 10.04 -3.08 -17.58
CA SER A 202 11.28 -3.75 -17.93
C SER A 202 12.16 -4.01 -16.70
N MET A 203 13.44 -3.68 -16.74
CA MET A 203 14.36 -3.79 -15.59
C MET A 203 13.88 -3.02 -14.34
N GLY A 204 13.06 -1.97 -14.47
CA GLY A 204 12.48 -1.26 -13.33
C GLY A 204 11.59 -2.14 -12.45
N GLY A 205 10.96 -3.16 -13.02
CA GLY A 205 10.25 -4.18 -12.24
C GLY A 205 11.18 -5.09 -11.46
N LEU A 206 12.39 -5.36 -11.96
CA LEU A 206 13.42 -6.11 -11.22
C LEU A 206 14.02 -5.27 -10.09
N ALA A 207 14.27 -3.99 -10.31
CA ALA A 207 14.68 -3.06 -9.26
C ALA A 207 13.65 -2.99 -8.13
N SER A 208 12.37 -2.97 -8.48
CA SER A 208 11.26 -3.01 -7.52
C SER A 208 11.22 -4.33 -6.75
N ARG A 209 11.43 -5.47 -7.42
CA ARG A 209 11.55 -6.78 -6.78
C ARG A 209 12.77 -6.86 -5.86
N GLU A 210 13.92 -6.31 -6.28
CA GLU A 210 15.11 -6.27 -5.45
C GLU A 210 14.84 -5.54 -4.13
N TYR A 211 14.15 -4.42 -4.18
CA TYR A 211 13.72 -3.73 -2.97
C TYR A 211 12.83 -4.62 -2.10
N LEU A 212 11.84 -5.29 -2.69
CA LEU A 212 10.85 -6.08 -1.96
C LEU A 212 11.39 -7.40 -1.42
N GLN A 213 12.27 -8.07 -2.17
CA GLN A 213 12.82 -9.39 -1.84
C GLN A 213 14.17 -9.31 -1.10
N ASN A 214 14.59 -8.09 -0.74
CA ASN A 214 15.78 -7.86 0.06
C ASN A 214 15.41 -7.08 1.34
N PRO A 215 15.15 -7.76 2.46
CA PRO A 215 14.76 -7.11 3.71
C PRO A 215 15.77 -6.06 4.24
N GLU A 216 17.04 -6.14 3.82
CA GLU A 216 18.05 -5.13 4.19
C GLU A 216 17.78 -3.77 3.51
N ASN A 217 17.03 -3.79 2.40
CA ASN A 217 16.57 -2.57 1.73
C ASN A 217 15.30 -1.96 2.34
N TRP A 218 14.65 -2.64 3.30
CA TRP A 218 13.39 -2.16 3.86
C TRP A 218 13.61 -0.97 4.80
N GLN A 219 12.52 -0.34 5.22
CA GLN A 219 12.59 0.78 6.14
C GLN A 219 13.07 0.34 7.54
N ILE A 220 13.41 1.31 8.37
CA ILE A 220 14.01 1.05 9.69
C ILE A 220 13.13 0.19 10.63
N ASP A 221 11.82 0.18 10.40
CA ASP A 221 10.86 -0.66 11.13
C ASP A 221 10.79 -2.11 10.62
N GLY A 222 11.61 -2.46 9.62
CA GLY A 222 11.65 -3.78 9.02
C GLY A 222 10.46 -4.08 8.11
N GLN A 223 9.80 -3.06 7.55
CA GLN A 223 8.69 -3.20 6.62
C GLN A 223 9.03 -2.58 5.26
N PRO A 224 8.54 -3.16 4.15
CA PRO A 224 8.78 -2.61 2.81
C PRO A 224 7.91 -1.40 2.48
N HIS A 225 6.84 -1.16 3.21
CA HIS A 225 5.88 -0.09 2.96
C HIS A 225 5.36 -0.02 1.52
N VAL A 226 5.19 -1.17 0.91
CA VAL A 226 4.61 -1.33 -0.43
C VAL A 226 3.34 -2.16 -0.32
N ALA A 227 2.26 -1.67 -0.91
CA ALA A 227 0.99 -2.37 -0.94
C ALA A 227 0.86 -3.25 -2.18
N LYS A 228 1.42 -2.79 -3.32
CA LYS A 228 1.32 -3.47 -4.60
C LYS A 228 2.58 -3.28 -5.44
N LEU A 229 2.97 -4.33 -6.15
CA LEU A 229 3.91 -4.29 -7.26
C LEU A 229 3.20 -4.67 -8.55
N ALA A 230 3.02 -3.71 -9.44
CA ALA A 230 2.60 -3.94 -10.81
C ALA A 230 3.83 -3.87 -11.75
N THR A 231 3.93 -4.80 -12.69
CA THR A 231 5.05 -4.84 -13.65
C THR A 231 4.56 -4.89 -15.08
N THR A 232 5.30 -4.30 -16.00
CA THR A 232 4.99 -4.37 -17.43
C THR A 232 6.25 -4.67 -18.24
N GLY A 233 6.22 -5.75 -19.04
CA GLY A 233 7.36 -6.20 -19.82
C GLY A 233 8.63 -6.48 -19.01
N THR A 234 8.49 -6.81 -17.73
CA THR A 234 9.62 -7.05 -16.84
C THR A 234 10.21 -8.44 -17.09
N PRO A 235 11.53 -8.54 -17.32
CA PRO A 235 12.18 -9.83 -17.55
C PRO A 235 12.43 -10.58 -16.24
N HIS A 236 11.37 -11.13 -15.63
CA HIS A 236 11.46 -11.86 -14.36
C HIS A 236 12.35 -13.09 -14.44
N GLY A 237 12.44 -13.73 -15.62
CA GLY A 237 13.38 -14.82 -15.93
C GLY A 237 14.63 -14.33 -16.66
N GLY A 238 14.87 -13.02 -16.74
CA GLY A 238 15.97 -12.43 -17.48
C GLY A 238 15.67 -12.23 -18.97
N SER A 239 16.66 -11.70 -19.71
CA SER A 239 16.56 -11.44 -21.14
C SER A 239 17.90 -11.61 -21.85
N ASN A 240 17.91 -12.30 -22.98
CA ASN A 240 19.07 -12.45 -23.86
C ASN A 240 19.13 -11.45 -24.98
N MET A 241 18.20 -10.52 -25.08
CA MET A 241 18.24 -9.48 -26.09
C MET A 241 19.51 -8.62 -26.00
N THR A 242 20.14 -8.65 -24.84
CA THR A 242 21.40 -7.99 -24.58
C THR A 242 22.60 -8.63 -25.30
N ASP A 243 22.48 -9.85 -25.82
CA ASP A 243 23.57 -10.53 -26.55
C ASP A 243 23.65 -10.16 -28.04
N GLY A 244 22.62 -9.53 -28.60
CA GLY A 244 22.47 -9.39 -30.05
C GLY A 244 22.80 -8.02 -30.65
N GLY A 245 23.25 -7.02 -29.87
CA GLY A 245 23.59 -5.70 -30.42
C GLY A 245 22.39 -4.93 -31.01
N LEU A 246 21.16 -5.32 -30.70
CA LEU A 246 19.94 -4.72 -31.26
C LEU A 246 19.56 -3.39 -30.61
N PHE A 247 20.21 -3.03 -29.52
CA PHE A 247 19.98 -1.78 -28.81
C PHE A 247 21.20 -0.85 -28.95
N THR A 248 20.98 0.32 -29.47
CA THR A 248 22.00 1.41 -29.43
C THR A 248 22.01 2.06 -28.06
N GLY A 249 23.18 2.42 -27.55
CA GLY A 249 23.32 3.11 -26.27
C GLY A 249 23.37 2.20 -25.05
N ILE A 250 23.50 0.88 -25.23
CA ILE A 250 23.71 -0.07 -24.15
C ILE A 250 25.19 -0.41 -24.05
N ASP A 251 25.73 -0.32 -22.84
CA ASP A 251 27.03 -0.88 -22.52
C ASP A 251 26.87 -2.36 -22.17
N PHE A 252 27.30 -3.23 -23.07
CA PHE A 252 27.21 -4.70 -22.91
C PHE A 252 28.09 -5.24 -21.79
N SER A 253 29.01 -4.44 -21.25
CA SER A 253 29.82 -4.77 -20.09
C SER A 253 29.26 -4.24 -18.78
N SER A 254 28.10 -3.57 -18.82
CA SER A 254 27.52 -2.97 -17.63
C SER A 254 27.01 -4.01 -16.62
N GLU A 255 26.91 -3.60 -15.37
CA GLU A 255 26.36 -4.41 -14.28
C GLU A 255 24.91 -4.85 -14.56
N ALA A 256 24.08 -3.97 -15.12
CA ALA A 256 22.70 -4.29 -15.48
C ALA A 256 22.62 -5.42 -16.52
N ILE A 257 23.49 -5.41 -17.52
CA ILE A 257 23.56 -6.47 -18.54
C ILE A 257 24.00 -7.78 -17.93
N ARG A 258 24.98 -7.76 -17.03
CA ARG A 258 25.38 -8.94 -16.25
C ARG A 258 24.18 -9.53 -15.51
N ASP A 259 23.40 -8.70 -14.81
CA ASP A 259 22.28 -9.12 -14.00
C ASP A 259 21.12 -9.68 -14.82
N LEU A 260 20.97 -9.20 -16.06
CA LEU A 260 19.92 -9.64 -16.97
C LEU A 260 20.22 -10.93 -17.72
N LYS A 261 21.51 -11.34 -17.79
CA LYS A 261 21.93 -12.51 -18.56
C LYS A 261 21.78 -13.80 -17.78
N LYS A 262 21.55 -14.89 -18.51
CA LYS A 262 21.66 -16.25 -18.01
C LYS A 262 22.99 -16.86 -18.45
N THR A 263 23.69 -17.55 -17.57
CA THR A 263 25.00 -18.14 -17.87
C THR A 263 24.96 -19.22 -18.92
N SER A 264 23.87 -19.93 -19.02
CA SER A 264 23.75 -21.08 -19.89
C SER A 264 23.19 -20.76 -21.24
N VAL A 265 23.71 -19.78 -21.93
CA VAL A 265 23.53 -19.75 -23.38
C VAL A 265 22.08 -19.56 -23.85
N PHE A 266 21.85 -18.60 -24.54
CA PHE A 266 20.94 -18.44 -25.63
C PHE A 266 19.58 -17.84 -25.39
N LEU A 267 18.82 -18.08 -24.39
CA LEU A 267 17.47 -17.62 -24.55
C LEU A 267 16.92 -16.82 -23.39
N GLU A 268 17.46 -16.98 -22.21
CA GLU A 268 16.91 -16.29 -21.04
C GLU A 268 18.02 -15.91 -20.07
N GLY A 269 18.21 -14.62 -19.89
CA GLY A 269 19.03 -14.12 -18.80
C GLY A 269 18.30 -14.29 -17.49
N GLY A 270 18.98 -14.17 -16.39
CA GLY A 270 18.38 -14.25 -15.09
C GLY A 270 19.22 -13.56 -14.04
N TYR A 271 18.56 -12.93 -13.13
CA TYR A 271 19.20 -12.24 -12.04
C TYR A 271 20.05 -13.17 -11.17
N GLU A 272 19.66 -14.41 -11.06
CA GLU A 272 20.37 -15.47 -10.35
C GLU A 272 21.69 -15.90 -11.02
N THR A 273 21.94 -15.47 -12.23
CA THR A 273 23.12 -15.97 -13.01
C THR A 273 24.45 -15.53 -12.46
N TRP A 274 24.52 -14.42 -11.78
CA TRP A 274 25.76 -13.97 -11.15
C TRP A 274 26.21 -14.85 -9.99
N VAL A 275 25.27 -15.58 -9.36
CA VAL A 275 25.51 -16.42 -8.19
C VAL A 275 26.33 -17.66 -8.53
N SER A 276 26.26 -18.11 -9.78
CA SER A 276 26.85 -19.38 -10.21
C SER A 276 27.86 -19.23 -11.36
N SER A 277 28.21 -18.03 -11.75
CA SER A 277 28.97 -17.83 -12.97
C SER A 277 30.33 -17.17 -12.81
N SER A 278 31.09 -17.18 -13.90
CA SER A 278 32.42 -16.60 -14.02
C SER A 278 32.47 -15.06 -14.08
N TYR A 279 31.39 -14.35 -13.82
CA TYR A 279 31.36 -12.88 -13.79
C TYR A 279 31.74 -12.28 -12.42
N TYR A 280 32.71 -12.88 -11.77
CA TYR A 280 33.11 -12.56 -10.40
C TYR A 280 33.81 -11.24 -10.19
N ASN A 281 34.15 -10.55 -11.25
CA ASN A 281 34.89 -9.30 -11.12
C ASN A 281 33.98 -8.09 -10.89
N SER A 282 32.67 -8.33 -10.74
CA SER A 282 31.71 -7.28 -10.44
C SER A 282 31.39 -7.26 -8.96
N ASP A 283 31.23 -6.08 -8.43
CA ASP A 283 30.79 -5.86 -7.06
C ASP A 283 29.28 -6.18 -6.93
N VAL A 284 28.96 -7.46 -6.79
CA VAL A 284 27.58 -7.94 -6.77
C VAL A 284 26.83 -7.59 -5.49
N ASN A 285 27.56 -7.30 -4.43
CA ASN A 285 26.99 -6.94 -3.13
C ASN A 285 27.08 -5.44 -2.81
N CYS A 286 27.55 -4.66 -3.76
CA CYS A 286 27.69 -3.20 -3.64
C CYS A 286 28.55 -2.73 -2.46
N ASN A 287 29.56 -3.50 -2.09
CA ASN A 287 30.49 -3.13 -1.00
C ASN A 287 31.76 -2.38 -1.50
N GLY A 288 31.88 -2.14 -2.78
CA GLY A 288 33.05 -1.51 -3.41
C GLY A 288 34.24 -2.43 -3.65
N ILE A 289 34.12 -3.71 -3.35
CA ILE A 289 35.19 -4.70 -3.50
C ILE A 289 34.76 -5.74 -4.51
N SER A 290 35.32 -5.67 -5.69
CA SER A 290 35.13 -6.72 -6.69
C SER A 290 35.84 -7.99 -6.26
N ASN A 291 35.19 -9.12 -6.48
CA ASN A 291 35.81 -10.44 -6.30
C ASN A 291 36.22 -10.75 -4.83
N ASP A 292 35.45 -10.26 -3.89
CA ASP A 292 35.69 -10.48 -2.44
C ASP A 292 35.23 -11.87 -1.94
N GLY A 293 34.73 -12.71 -2.84
CA GLY A 293 34.18 -14.03 -2.48
C GLY A 293 32.77 -13.99 -1.91
N SER A 294 32.13 -12.84 -1.92
CA SER A 294 30.73 -12.71 -1.45
C SER A 294 29.79 -13.52 -2.34
N PHE A 295 28.83 -14.15 -1.68
CA PHE A 295 27.78 -14.89 -2.32
C PHE A 295 26.43 -14.20 -2.07
N VAL A 296 25.76 -13.80 -3.14
CA VAL A 296 24.45 -13.18 -3.07
C VAL A 296 23.44 -14.05 -3.80
N LEU A 297 22.34 -14.40 -3.14
CA LEU A 297 21.26 -15.12 -3.78
C LEU A 297 20.67 -14.29 -4.92
N GLY A 298 20.48 -14.91 -6.07
CA GLY A 298 19.77 -14.32 -7.18
C GLY A 298 18.32 -14.00 -6.81
N LEU A 299 17.74 -13.04 -7.50
CA LEU A 299 16.40 -12.53 -7.20
C LEU A 299 15.33 -13.63 -7.25
N ASN A 300 15.46 -14.60 -8.16
CA ASN A 300 14.52 -15.71 -8.31
C ASN A 300 14.71 -16.84 -7.29
N GLN A 301 15.73 -16.73 -6.45
CA GLN A 301 16.00 -17.65 -5.34
C GLN A 301 15.52 -17.11 -4.00
N ARG A 302 14.98 -15.88 -3.97
CA ARG A 302 14.50 -15.20 -2.78
C ARG A 302 12.98 -15.25 -2.70
N ASP A 303 12.46 -15.21 -1.48
CA ASP A 303 11.03 -15.28 -1.24
C ASP A 303 10.29 -13.99 -1.65
N PHE A 304 9.07 -14.16 -2.14
CA PHE A 304 8.13 -13.08 -2.32
C PHE A 304 7.40 -12.77 -1.00
N SER A 305 7.16 -11.50 -0.72
CA SER A 305 6.35 -11.10 0.44
C SER A 305 4.87 -11.46 0.22
N PRO A 306 4.24 -12.19 1.15
CA PRO A 306 2.84 -12.61 1.02
C PRO A 306 1.83 -11.47 1.24
N ASN A 307 2.28 -10.34 1.79
CA ASN A 307 1.40 -9.21 2.15
C ASN A 307 1.44 -8.09 1.10
N ILE A 308 1.85 -8.42 -0.12
CA ILE A 308 1.92 -7.49 -1.25
C ILE A 308 1.06 -8.05 -2.36
N ASP A 309 0.23 -7.19 -2.97
CA ASP A 309 -0.49 -7.51 -4.18
C ASP A 309 0.45 -7.45 -5.38
N TYR A 310 0.37 -8.43 -6.26
CA TYR A 310 1.21 -8.52 -7.45
C TYR A 310 0.35 -8.53 -8.71
N SER A 311 0.80 -7.82 -9.73
CA SER A 311 0.21 -7.87 -11.08
C SER A 311 1.28 -7.76 -12.16
N CYS A 312 0.97 -8.27 -13.34
CA CYS A 312 1.95 -8.42 -14.42
C CYS A 312 1.31 -8.19 -15.79
N VAL A 313 1.89 -7.29 -16.57
CA VAL A 313 1.51 -7.05 -17.97
C VAL A 313 2.55 -7.65 -18.90
N ILE A 314 2.11 -8.52 -19.80
CA ILE A 314 2.94 -9.27 -20.74
C ILE A 314 2.67 -8.80 -22.17
N GLY A 315 3.70 -8.31 -22.85
CA GLY A 315 3.63 -7.97 -24.26
C GLY A 315 3.81 -9.20 -25.18
N THR A 316 3.06 -9.26 -26.27
CA THR A 316 3.04 -10.42 -27.16
C THR A 316 3.19 -10.09 -28.66
N ALA A 317 3.51 -8.83 -28.99
CA ALA A 317 3.48 -8.37 -30.38
C ALA A 317 4.64 -8.85 -31.25
N LEU A 318 5.73 -9.33 -30.67
CA LEU A 318 6.92 -9.72 -31.41
C LEU A 318 7.41 -11.10 -30.99
N SER A 319 8.02 -11.80 -31.95
CA SER A 319 8.68 -13.06 -31.70
C SER A 319 10.15 -12.94 -32.09
N ILE A 320 11.03 -13.41 -31.21
CA ILE A 320 12.48 -13.43 -31.47
C ILE A 320 12.94 -14.87 -31.50
N LEU A 321 13.58 -15.26 -32.61
CA LEU A 321 14.06 -16.62 -32.83
C LEU A 321 12.99 -17.70 -32.56
N GLY A 322 11.72 -17.40 -32.87
CA GLY A 322 10.60 -18.32 -32.65
C GLY A 322 10.02 -18.31 -31.22
N VAL A 323 10.57 -17.52 -30.31
CA VAL A 323 10.05 -17.34 -28.96
C VAL A 323 9.15 -16.09 -28.93
N GLY A 324 7.87 -16.27 -28.62
CA GLY A 324 6.91 -15.18 -28.52
C GLY A 324 7.18 -14.26 -27.33
N GLY A 325 6.96 -12.96 -27.51
CA GLY A 325 7.17 -11.95 -26.49
C GLY A 325 6.88 -10.55 -27.01
N ASP A 326 7.47 -9.56 -26.36
CA ASP A 326 7.35 -8.15 -26.72
C ASP A 326 8.50 -7.61 -27.58
N GLY A 327 9.45 -8.47 -27.93
CA GLY A 327 10.65 -8.10 -28.69
C GLY A 327 11.90 -7.84 -27.83
N ALA A 328 11.77 -7.81 -26.51
CA ALA A 328 12.88 -7.73 -25.57
C ALA A 328 12.79 -8.83 -24.51
N VAL A 329 11.58 -9.23 -24.14
CA VAL A 329 11.31 -10.20 -23.07
C VAL A 329 10.35 -11.25 -23.61
N SER A 330 10.65 -12.53 -23.38
CA SER A 330 9.76 -13.62 -23.73
C SER A 330 8.51 -13.63 -22.82
N VAL A 331 7.40 -14.19 -23.33
CA VAL A 331 6.18 -14.36 -22.53
C VAL A 331 6.46 -15.12 -21.23
N SER A 332 7.28 -16.18 -21.29
CA SER A 332 7.62 -16.96 -20.08
C SER A 332 8.42 -16.16 -19.07
N SER A 333 9.37 -15.35 -19.54
CA SER A 333 10.18 -14.50 -18.68
C SER A 333 9.39 -13.33 -18.11
N ALA A 334 8.43 -12.78 -18.86
CA ALA A 334 7.61 -11.67 -18.42
C ALA A 334 6.54 -12.08 -17.40
N ASN A 335 6.22 -13.36 -17.28
CA ASN A 335 5.25 -13.87 -16.31
C ASN A 335 5.90 -14.05 -14.94
N ILE A 336 5.50 -13.21 -13.98
CA ILE A 336 6.05 -13.23 -12.62
C ILE A 336 5.84 -14.56 -11.89
N ASN A 337 4.80 -15.33 -12.22
CA ASN A 337 4.55 -16.66 -11.64
C ASN A 337 5.63 -17.69 -12.02
N ASN A 338 6.41 -17.42 -13.06
CA ASN A 338 7.52 -18.28 -13.47
C ASN A 338 8.85 -17.87 -12.81
N ALA A 339 8.86 -16.78 -12.06
CA ALA A 339 10.09 -16.21 -11.52
C ALA A 339 10.73 -17.10 -10.42
N ASN A 340 9.91 -17.73 -9.60
CA ASN A 340 10.40 -18.56 -8.51
C ASN A 340 9.53 -19.82 -8.40
N ILE A 341 10.16 -20.98 -8.41
CA ILE A 341 9.50 -22.29 -8.37
C ILE A 341 8.66 -22.50 -7.10
N SER A 342 8.98 -21.81 -6.02
CA SER A 342 8.22 -21.85 -4.77
C SER A 342 6.90 -21.09 -4.82
N TYR A 343 6.71 -20.23 -5.84
CA TYR A 343 5.56 -19.32 -5.97
C TYR A 343 4.91 -19.42 -7.38
N PRO A 344 4.50 -20.61 -7.84
CA PRO A 344 4.01 -20.79 -9.21
C PRO A 344 2.67 -20.10 -9.48
N ASN A 345 1.98 -19.67 -8.44
CA ASN A 345 0.68 -18.97 -8.48
C ASN A 345 0.70 -17.73 -7.59
N LEU A 346 1.77 -16.93 -7.71
CA LEU A 346 1.95 -15.71 -6.91
C LEU A 346 0.77 -14.75 -7.08
N THR A 347 0.27 -14.63 -8.32
CA THR A 347 -0.88 -13.77 -8.63
C THR A 347 -1.75 -14.36 -9.74
N GLN A 348 -3.04 -14.01 -9.71
CA GLN A 348 -3.97 -14.26 -10.81
C GLN A 348 -4.05 -13.06 -11.78
N ASN A 349 -3.50 -11.91 -11.41
CA ASN A 349 -3.56 -10.66 -12.17
C ASN A 349 -2.46 -10.61 -13.24
N ILE A 350 -2.61 -11.46 -14.24
CA ILE A 350 -1.71 -11.57 -15.40
C ILE A 350 -2.45 -11.10 -16.65
N PHE A 351 -1.99 -10.00 -17.23
CA PHE A 351 -2.61 -9.36 -18.40
C PHE A 351 -1.71 -9.49 -19.64
N SER A 352 -2.21 -10.11 -20.69
CA SER A 352 -1.47 -10.24 -21.95
C SER A 352 -2.00 -9.24 -22.98
N VAL A 353 -1.10 -8.48 -23.62
CA VAL A 353 -1.47 -7.45 -24.59
C VAL A 353 -0.60 -7.54 -25.85
N PHE A 354 -1.21 -7.30 -27.01
CA PHE A 354 -0.50 -7.29 -28.29
C PHE A 354 0.26 -5.97 -28.48
N LYS A 355 1.30 -5.76 -27.67
CA LYS A 355 2.20 -4.60 -27.71
C LYS A 355 3.66 -5.06 -27.70
N ASN A 356 4.54 -4.25 -28.29
CA ASN A 356 5.97 -4.46 -28.17
C ASN A 356 6.52 -3.77 -26.90
N HIS A 357 7.74 -4.08 -26.54
CA HIS A 357 8.38 -3.64 -25.31
C HIS A 357 8.32 -2.14 -25.06
N LYS A 358 8.54 -1.32 -26.10
CA LYS A 358 8.51 0.14 -25.98
C LYS A 358 7.09 0.72 -25.89
N GLN A 359 6.09 -0.01 -26.34
CA GLN A 359 4.68 0.41 -26.32
C GLN A 359 3.99 0.09 -25.00
N LEU A 360 4.54 -0.84 -24.22
CA LEU A 360 3.92 -1.30 -22.97
C LEU A 360 3.69 -0.19 -21.95
N PRO A 361 4.64 0.72 -21.65
CA PRO A 361 4.41 1.81 -20.70
C PRO A 361 3.36 2.82 -21.14
N SER A 362 3.06 2.88 -22.44
CA SER A 362 2.04 3.75 -23.04
C SER A 362 0.69 3.06 -23.19
N ASP A 363 0.61 1.77 -22.90
CA ASP A 363 -0.66 1.04 -22.91
C ASP A 363 -1.42 1.25 -21.59
N TRP A 364 -1.84 2.50 -21.42
CA TRP A 364 -2.47 2.99 -20.18
C TRP A 364 -3.64 2.11 -19.72
N TYR A 365 -4.37 1.50 -20.66
CA TYR A 365 -5.49 0.64 -20.35
C TYR A 365 -5.08 -0.59 -19.54
N THR A 366 -4.08 -1.33 -20.04
CA THR A 366 -3.59 -2.52 -19.33
C THR A 366 -2.80 -2.14 -18.07
N ILE A 367 -2.13 -0.96 -18.09
CA ILE A 367 -1.50 -0.40 -16.88
C ILE A 367 -2.53 -0.15 -15.78
N MET A 368 -3.69 0.43 -16.12
CA MET A 368 -4.75 0.68 -15.14
C MET A 368 -5.33 -0.62 -14.58
N GLN A 369 -5.52 -1.64 -15.42
CA GLN A 369 -5.92 -2.98 -14.94
C GLN A 369 -4.88 -3.58 -13.98
N ALA A 370 -3.59 -3.39 -14.27
CA ALA A 370 -2.52 -3.87 -13.41
C ALA A 370 -2.40 -3.08 -12.10
N LEU A 371 -2.82 -1.82 -12.08
CA LEU A 371 -2.83 -0.93 -10.92
C LEU A 371 -4.14 -0.98 -10.12
N ASP A 372 -5.09 -1.79 -10.55
CA ASP A 372 -6.40 -1.91 -9.93
C ASP A 372 -6.33 -2.20 -8.43
N GLU A 373 -7.31 -1.74 -7.70
CA GLU A 373 -7.39 -1.90 -6.26
C GLU A 373 -7.55 -3.37 -5.87
N PRO A 374 -7.03 -3.82 -4.71
CA PRO A 374 -7.06 -5.24 -4.36
C PRO A 374 -8.46 -5.77 -4.12
N ASN A 375 -8.76 -6.95 -4.69
CA ASN A 375 -10.03 -7.68 -4.52
C ASN A 375 -9.97 -8.68 -3.35
N ASP A 376 -8.96 -8.61 -2.50
CA ASP A 376 -8.72 -9.51 -1.39
C ASP A 376 -8.58 -8.73 -0.09
N PHE A 377 -9.42 -9.03 0.88
CA PHE A 377 -9.39 -8.42 2.21
C PHE A 377 -8.03 -8.55 2.90
N GLY A 378 -7.27 -9.60 2.60
CA GLY A 378 -5.93 -9.82 3.17
C GLY A 378 -4.89 -8.78 2.75
N ILE A 379 -5.07 -8.16 1.59
CA ILE A 379 -4.19 -7.14 1.01
C ILE A 379 -4.92 -5.82 0.72
N ALA A 380 -6.12 -5.64 1.29
CA ALA A 380 -6.95 -4.45 1.14
C ALA A 380 -6.16 -3.16 1.43
N TYR A 381 -6.47 -2.09 0.69
CA TYR A 381 -5.85 -0.80 0.94
C TYR A 381 -6.35 -0.18 2.25
N GLU A 382 -5.42 0.31 3.06
CA GLU A 382 -5.75 0.99 4.31
C GLU A 382 -6.13 2.45 4.04
N VAL A 383 -7.29 2.85 4.55
CA VAL A 383 -7.82 4.21 4.44
C VAL A 383 -8.11 4.75 5.83
N SER A 384 -8.01 6.07 5.98
CA SER A 384 -8.23 6.75 7.25
C SER A 384 -9.62 7.35 7.32
N LEU A 385 -10.24 7.26 8.49
CA LEU A 385 -11.43 8.05 8.80
C LEU A 385 -11.05 9.54 8.81
N ASN A 386 -12.00 10.39 8.42
CA ASN A 386 -11.86 11.85 8.41
C ASN A 386 -10.71 12.36 7.54
N ASN A 387 -10.37 11.62 6.49
CA ASN A 387 -9.44 12.13 5.49
C ASN A 387 -10.00 13.46 4.92
N PRO A 388 -9.19 14.54 4.90
CA PRO A 388 -9.65 15.84 4.43
C PRO A 388 -10.00 15.88 2.94
N SER A 389 -9.62 14.87 2.15
CA SER A 389 -10.03 14.72 0.76
C SER A 389 -10.75 13.40 0.53
N TYR A 390 -11.47 13.28 -0.59
CA TYR A 390 -11.99 12.00 -1.03
C TYR A 390 -10.84 11.11 -1.49
N TYR A 391 -10.94 9.82 -1.19
CA TYR A 391 -10.12 8.82 -1.85
C TYR A 391 -10.61 8.61 -3.27
N TYR A 392 -9.68 8.60 -4.21
CA TYR A 392 -9.94 8.33 -5.62
C TYR A 392 -9.71 6.85 -5.92
N ALA A 393 -10.59 6.28 -6.74
CA ALA A 393 -10.52 4.91 -7.19
C ALA A 393 -11.13 4.78 -8.59
N TYR A 394 -11.01 3.61 -9.19
CA TYR A 394 -11.62 3.37 -10.48
C TYR A 394 -12.10 1.93 -10.59
N ASN A 395 -13.31 1.82 -11.15
CA ASN A 395 -13.90 0.54 -11.48
C ASN A 395 -13.39 0.12 -12.85
N SER A 396 -12.68 -0.99 -12.93
CA SER A 396 -12.03 -1.48 -14.14
C SER A 396 -12.78 -2.67 -14.76
N THR A 397 -12.40 -3.06 -15.98
CA THR A 397 -12.94 -4.27 -16.59
C THR A 397 -12.05 -5.45 -16.25
N GLN A 398 -12.50 -6.32 -15.39
CA GLN A 398 -11.88 -7.63 -15.26
C GLN A 398 -12.40 -8.56 -16.36
N SER A 399 -11.55 -8.87 -17.30
CA SER A 399 -11.87 -9.80 -18.40
C SER A 399 -11.33 -11.18 -18.08
N THR A 400 -12.17 -12.06 -17.61
CA THR A 400 -11.92 -13.50 -17.78
C THR A 400 -12.49 -13.92 -19.15
N SER A 401 -11.77 -14.64 -19.91
CA SER A 401 -11.87 -15.05 -21.32
C SER A 401 -13.24 -15.18 -22.02
N SER A 402 -14.34 -14.89 -21.38
CA SER A 402 -15.68 -14.86 -21.96
C SER A 402 -16.77 -14.15 -21.15
N ASN A 403 -16.48 -13.66 -19.93
CA ASN A 403 -17.47 -12.97 -19.11
C ASN A 403 -16.83 -11.75 -18.43
N TYR A 404 -17.52 -10.61 -18.49
CA TYR A 404 -17.23 -9.48 -17.64
C TYR A 404 -17.68 -9.83 -16.22
N VAL A 405 -16.79 -9.72 -15.24
CA VAL A 405 -17.11 -9.88 -13.83
C VAL A 405 -17.12 -8.52 -13.15
N ASN A 406 -17.83 -8.42 -12.04
CA ASN A 406 -17.73 -7.23 -11.19
C ASN A 406 -16.28 -7.04 -10.76
N ASP A 407 -15.85 -5.81 -10.79
CA ASP A 407 -14.68 -5.35 -10.14
C ASP A 407 -14.99 -5.14 -8.66
N TYR A 408 -14.11 -5.60 -7.80
CA TYR A 408 -14.24 -5.50 -6.35
C TYR A 408 -13.08 -4.67 -5.82
N ASP A 409 -13.35 -3.71 -4.97
CA ASP A 409 -12.35 -2.85 -4.36
C ASP A 409 -12.48 -2.93 -2.84
N ASP A 410 -11.45 -3.42 -2.18
CA ASP A 410 -11.44 -3.63 -0.73
C ASP A 410 -10.61 -2.56 -0.02
N TYR A 411 -11.25 -1.85 0.90
CA TYR A 411 -10.62 -0.81 1.70
C TYR A 411 -10.76 -1.11 3.19
N LYS A 412 -9.62 -1.23 3.87
CA LYS A 412 -9.58 -1.44 5.32
C LYS A 412 -9.55 -0.11 6.07
N PHE A 413 -10.34 0.03 7.12
CA PHE A 413 -10.27 1.16 8.03
C PHE A 413 -10.42 0.72 9.49
N SER A 414 -9.87 1.52 10.40
CA SER A 414 -9.91 1.23 11.84
C SER A 414 -10.75 2.27 12.58
N VAL A 415 -11.56 1.78 13.51
CA VAL A 415 -12.33 2.59 14.45
C VAL A 415 -11.66 2.48 15.81
N SER A 416 -11.08 3.59 16.30
CA SER A 416 -10.32 3.60 17.56
C SER A 416 -11.19 3.64 18.81
N ASN A 417 -12.40 4.20 18.68
CA ASN A 417 -13.42 4.25 19.73
C ASN A 417 -14.78 4.07 19.06
N SER A 418 -15.78 3.56 19.79
CA SER A 418 -17.12 3.46 19.23
C SER A 418 -17.55 4.77 18.59
N SER A 419 -17.89 4.73 17.31
CA SER A 419 -18.11 5.91 16.48
C SER A 419 -19.28 5.72 15.53
N ASN A 420 -19.93 6.83 15.19
CA ASN A 420 -20.81 6.88 14.03
C ASN A 420 -19.96 7.14 12.81
N VAL A 421 -20.04 6.29 11.80
CA VAL A 421 -19.25 6.41 10.57
C VAL A 421 -20.19 6.62 9.40
N ASN A 422 -19.95 7.69 8.63
CA ASN A 422 -20.67 7.98 7.41
C ASN A 422 -19.81 7.64 6.21
N PHE A 423 -20.41 7.02 5.22
CA PHE A 423 -19.79 6.57 3.98
C PHE A 423 -20.45 7.32 2.82
N ILE A 424 -19.65 7.97 2.01
CA ILE A 424 -20.10 8.67 0.79
C ILE A 424 -19.25 8.18 -0.37
N ILE A 425 -19.90 7.65 -1.40
CA ILE A 425 -19.27 7.20 -2.64
C ILE A 425 -19.87 8.01 -3.77
N ASN A 426 -19.05 8.84 -4.42
CA ASN A 426 -19.46 9.62 -5.60
C ASN A 426 -19.01 8.91 -6.85
N LYS A 427 -19.92 8.73 -7.78
CA LYS A 427 -19.72 7.98 -9.01
C LYS A 427 -20.36 8.68 -10.20
N PRO A 428 -19.91 8.40 -11.44
CA PRO A 428 -20.63 8.85 -12.63
C PRO A 428 -22.07 8.32 -12.64
N THR A 429 -22.98 9.15 -13.14
CA THR A 429 -24.37 8.72 -13.36
C THR A 429 -24.40 7.53 -14.34
N GLY A 430 -25.13 6.49 -13.99
CA GLY A 430 -25.23 5.27 -14.79
C GLY A 430 -24.19 4.20 -14.44
N LEU A 431 -23.15 4.51 -13.69
CA LEU A 431 -22.26 3.48 -13.12
C LEU A 431 -23.00 2.74 -12.01
N ASN A 432 -23.15 1.43 -12.15
CA ASN A 432 -23.83 0.59 -11.19
C ASN A 432 -22.82 0.05 -10.18
N LEU A 433 -22.61 0.78 -9.12
CA LEU A 433 -21.82 0.34 -7.97
C LEU A 433 -22.72 -0.13 -6.85
N ASN A 434 -22.22 -1.11 -6.12
CA ASN A 434 -22.71 -1.57 -4.84
C ASN A 434 -21.64 -1.31 -3.79
N ALA A 435 -22.07 -1.10 -2.55
CA ALA A 435 -21.15 -0.98 -1.43
C ALA A 435 -21.68 -1.78 -0.25
N ARG A 436 -20.80 -2.40 0.50
CA ARG A 436 -21.14 -3.06 1.75
C ARG A 436 -20.06 -2.85 2.81
N LEU A 437 -20.48 -2.91 4.05
CA LEU A 437 -19.58 -2.93 5.21
C LEU A 437 -19.30 -4.38 5.61
N VAL A 438 -18.05 -4.69 5.88
CA VAL A 438 -17.59 -6.03 6.26
C VAL A 438 -16.75 -5.90 7.54
N SER A 439 -16.92 -6.81 8.46
CA SER A 439 -16.16 -6.87 9.72
C SER A 439 -14.81 -7.55 9.54
N SER A 440 -13.94 -7.46 10.55
CA SER A 440 -12.62 -8.11 10.54
C SER A 440 -12.66 -9.63 10.40
N ASN A 441 -13.76 -10.28 10.77
CA ASN A 441 -13.97 -11.72 10.55
C ASN A 441 -14.63 -12.04 9.20
N LEU A 442 -14.66 -11.07 8.28
CA LEU A 442 -15.19 -11.15 6.92
C LEU A 442 -16.72 -11.40 6.85
N SER A 443 -17.45 -11.06 7.91
CA SER A 443 -18.91 -11.11 7.90
C SER A 443 -19.48 -9.78 7.41
N GLN A 444 -20.45 -9.84 6.49
CA GLN A 444 -21.17 -8.67 6.03
C GLN A 444 -21.97 -8.05 7.17
N LEU A 445 -21.86 -6.73 7.31
CA LEU A 445 -22.59 -5.95 8.31
C LEU A 445 -23.67 -5.11 7.63
N GLY A 446 -24.93 -5.43 7.92
CA GLY A 446 -26.07 -4.72 7.31
C GLY A 446 -26.32 -5.07 5.84
N PRO A 447 -27.13 -4.24 5.14
CA PRO A 447 -27.50 -4.47 3.75
C PRO A 447 -26.38 -4.08 2.76
N ILE A 448 -26.57 -4.46 1.51
CA ILE A 448 -25.82 -3.91 0.38
C ILE A 448 -26.49 -2.60 -0.04
N PHE A 449 -25.70 -1.57 -0.22
CA PHE A 449 -26.15 -0.24 -0.64
C PHE A 449 -25.84 -0.01 -2.11
N SER A 450 -26.80 0.55 -2.83
CA SER A 450 -26.66 0.89 -4.25
C SER A 450 -27.50 2.11 -4.61
N ASN A 451 -27.12 2.81 -5.65
CA ASN A 451 -27.91 3.89 -6.24
C ASN A 451 -27.70 3.90 -7.76
N ASN A 452 -28.39 3.03 -8.45
CA ASN A 452 -28.18 2.79 -9.89
C ASN A 452 -28.51 3.99 -10.78
N GLY A 453 -29.47 4.83 -10.36
CA GLY A 453 -29.89 6.03 -11.10
C GLY A 453 -29.20 7.33 -10.69
N GLY A 454 -28.49 7.34 -9.55
CA GLY A 454 -27.87 8.52 -8.97
C GLY A 454 -26.36 8.57 -9.14
N SER A 455 -25.79 9.69 -8.67
CA SER A 455 -24.34 9.92 -8.67
C SER A 455 -23.69 9.71 -7.31
N THR A 456 -24.45 9.33 -6.29
CA THR A 456 -23.92 9.15 -4.93
C THR A 456 -24.58 7.96 -4.25
N ILE A 457 -23.76 7.13 -3.59
CA ILE A 457 -24.22 6.15 -2.60
C ILE A 457 -23.81 6.69 -1.24
N GLY A 458 -24.79 6.92 -0.36
CA GLY A 458 -24.54 7.38 1.00
C GLY A 458 -25.17 6.41 2.00
N PHE A 459 -24.43 6.02 3.03
CA PHE A 459 -24.93 5.23 4.14
C PHE A 459 -24.12 5.51 5.41
N TYR A 460 -24.66 5.06 6.55
CA TYR A 460 -23.99 5.23 7.83
C TYR A 460 -24.00 3.97 8.67
N ALA A 461 -23.05 3.86 9.58
CA ALA A 461 -23.02 2.90 10.66
C ALA A 461 -22.98 3.63 12.00
N ASN A 462 -24.03 3.52 12.81
CA ASN A 462 -24.09 4.15 14.13
C ASN A 462 -23.53 3.22 15.21
N ASN A 463 -22.80 3.82 16.15
CA ASN A 463 -22.18 3.12 17.26
C ASN A 463 -21.29 1.93 16.83
N LEU A 464 -20.63 2.06 15.68
CA LEU A 464 -19.72 1.03 15.20
C LEU A 464 -18.61 0.82 16.25
N PRO A 465 -18.46 -0.38 16.83
CA PRO A 465 -17.50 -0.64 17.90
C PRO A 465 -16.04 -0.35 17.49
N GLN A 466 -15.17 -0.24 18.47
CA GLN A 466 -13.73 -0.22 18.20
C GLN A 466 -13.33 -1.51 17.47
N GLY A 467 -12.56 -1.39 16.38
CA GLY A 467 -12.12 -2.53 15.59
C GLY A 467 -11.72 -2.15 14.18
N ASP A 468 -11.32 -3.17 13.42
CA ASP A 468 -11.01 -3.08 12.00
C ASP A 468 -12.21 -3.53 11.17
N TYR A 469 -12.44 -2.81 10.08
CA TYR A 469 -13.55 -3.04 9.16
C TYR A 469 -13.09 -2.87 7.72
N TYR A 470 -13.90 -3.37 6.79
CA TYR A 470 -13.68 -3.19 5.36
C TYR A 470 -14.90 -2.52 4.72
N LEU A 471 -14.63 -1.53 3.90
CA LEU A 471 -15.56 -1.04 2.90
C LEU A 471 -15.25 -1.77 1.60
N GLU A 472 -16.17 -2.58 1.12
CA GLU A 472 -16.07 -3.21 -0.20
C GLU A 472 -16.99 -2.46 -1.15
N ILE A 473 -16.43 -1.99 -2.27
CA ILE A 473 -17.14 -1.35 -3.36
C ILE A 473 -16.98 -2.22 -4.59
N TYR A 474 -18.07 -2.51 -5.29
CA TYR A 474 -18.00 -3.39 -6.46
C TYR A 474 -19.05 -3.08 -7.49
N GLY A 475 -18.74 -3.39 -8.74
CA GLY A 475 -19.65 -3.16 -9.85
C GLY A 475 -19.04 -3.45 -11.21
N MET A 476 -19.72 -2.95 -12.25
CA MET A 476 -19.26 -3.05 -13.63
C MET A 476 -19.01 -1.65 -14.19
N PRO A 477 -17.92 -1.41 -14.92
CA PRO A 477 -17.65 -0.11 -15.51
C PRO A 477 -18.72 0.29 -16.54
N ILE A 478 -18.95 1.60 -16.69
CA ILE A 478 -19.87 2.13 -17.71
C ILE A 478 -19.29 1.93 -19.12
N THR A 479 -17.98 2.13 -19.22
CA THR A 479 -17.22 1.95 -20.43
C THR A 479 -16.52 0.60 -20.39
N ASN A 480 -16.09 0.10 -21.54
CA ASN A 480 -15.39 -1.18 -21.61
C ASN A 480 -14.02 -1.15 -20.88
N PHE A 481 -13.71 -0.09 -20.14
CA PHE A 481 -12.36 0.13 -19.67
C PHE A 481 -12.28 0.56 -18.20
N ILE A 482 -12.63 1.80 -17.90
CA ILE A 482 -12.37 2.38 -16.58
C ILE A 482 -13.44 3.40 -16.28
N SER A 483 -14.01 3.32 -15.11
CA SER A 483 -14.96 4.30 -14.60
C SER A 483 -14.50 4.83 -13.25
N PRO A 484 -13.98 6.07 -13.18
CA PRO A 484 -13.52 6.64 -11.93
C PRO A 484 -14.67 6.90 -10.97
N TYR A 485 -14.41 6.72 -9.70
CA TYR A 485 -15.27 7.14 -8.59
C TYR A 485 -14.41 7.69 -7.46
N ASN A 486 -15.03 8.27 -6.46
CA ASN A 486 -14.32 8.65 -5.24
C ASN A 486 -15.20 8.39 -4.02
N PHE A 487 -14.56 8.25 -2.85
CA PHE A 487 -15.29 7.98 -1.62
C PHE A 487 -14.64 8.67 -0.41
N SER A 488 -15.41 8.86 0.63
CA SER A 488 -14.94 9.34 1.93
C SER A 488 -15.61 8.61 3.08
N LEU A 489 -14.86 8.49 4.17
CA LEU A 489 -15.32 7.97 5.44
C LEU A 489 -15.16 9.07 6.49
N THR A 490 -16.27 9.51 7.09
CA THR A 490 -16.23 10.50 8.16
C THR A 490 -16.77 9.88 9.44
N SER A 491 -16.14 10.16 10.57
CA SER A 491 -16.57 9.66 11.86
C SER A 491 -16.83 10.79 12.83
N THR A 492 -17.85 10.60 13.64
CA THR A 492 -18.06 11.38 14.87
C THR A 492 -18.02 10.40 16.03
N LEU A 493 -17.40 10.79 17.14
CA LEU A 493 -17.53 9.98 18.36
C LEU A 493 -19.03 9.72 18.57
N SER A 494 -19.40 8.45 18.72
CA SER A 494 -20.75 8.16 19.14
C SER A 494 -20.89 8.76 20.53
N ASN A 495 -21.68 9.83 20.63
CA ASN A 495 -22.34 10.04 21.89
C ASN A 495 -23.19 8.80 22.05
N SER A 496 -22.77 7.86 22.90
CA SER A 496 -23.71 6.97 23.49
C SER A 496 -24.72 7.90 24.17
N GLU A 497 -25.76 8.34 23.44
CA GLU A 497 -26.96 8.71 24.15
C GLU A 497 -27.22 7.49 24.99
N PHE A 498 -27.10 7.67 26.28
CA PHE A 498 -27.61 6.72 27.23
C PHE A 498 -29.11 6.63 26.93
N THR A 499 -29.49 5.82 25.95
CA THR A 499 -30.85 5.31 25.84
C THR A 499 -31.01 4.34 26.98
N ASN A 500 -31.02 4.93 28.17
CA ASN A 500 -31.37 4.23 29.36
C ASN A 500 -32.87 3.87 29.24
N SER A 501 -33.14 2.63 29.00
CA SER A 501 -34.41 2.03 29.35
C SER A 501 -34.79 2.18 30.85
N ASN A 502 -33.93 2.83 31.63
CA ASN A 502 -34.09 3.22 33.03
C ASN A 502 -33.83 4.74 33.19
N SER A 503 -34.68 5.58 32.59
CA SER A 503 -34.60 7.00 32.74
C SER A 503 -34.98 7.39 34.18
N LEU A 504 -33.97 7.83 34.96
CA LEU A 504 -34.27 8.53 36.22
C LEU A 504 -35.00 9.84 35.88
N ASN A 505 -36.26 9.93 36.25
CA ASN A 505 -37.04 11.13 36.11
C ASN A 505 -36.83 12.00 37.37
N ILE A 506 -36.43 13.23 37.17
CA ILE A 506 -36.28 14.23 38.23
C ILE A 506 -37.30 15.36 37.97
N TYR A 507 -37.99 15.75 39.01
CA TYR A 507 -39.04 16.76 38.87
C TYR A 507 -39.25 17.59 40.17
N PRO A 508 -39.73 18.86 40.06
CA PRO A 508 -39.81 19.62 38.81
C PRO A 508 -38.42 20.02 38.33
N ASN A 509 -38.28 20.19 37.02
CA ASN A 509 -37.09 20.76 36.42
C ASN A 509 -37.51 21.60 35.20
N PRO A 510 -37.43 22.95 35.29
CA PRO A 510 -36.82 23.75 36.36
C PRO A 510 -37.47 23.62 37.73
N THR A 511 -36.70 23.90 38.80
CA THR A 511 -37.17 23.92 40.19
C THR A 511 -36.80 25.24 40.86
N SER A 512 -37.62 25.67 41.84
CA SER A 512 -37.32 26.82 42.69
C SER A 512 -36.55 26.49 43.96
N SER A 513 -36.60 25.20 44.42
CA SER A 513 -35.88 24.76 45.65
C SER A 513 -35.76 23.24 45.76
N LEU A 514 -36.85 22.52 45.62
CA LEU A 514 -36.91 21.10 45.89
C LEU A 514 -36.97 20.29 44.58
N LEU A 515 -36.20 19.22 44.51
CA LEU A 515 -36.19 18.30 43.41
C LEU A 515 -36.52 16.90 43.90
N TYR A 516 -37.38 16.19 43.21
CA TYR A 516 -37.81 14.86 43.56
C TYR A 516 -37.43 13.83 42.49
N PHE A 517 -37.22 12.59 42.90
CA PHE A 517 -37.00 11.48 41.99
C PHE A 517 -37.40 10.14 42.61
N ASP A 518 -37.68 9.15 41.77
CA ASP A 518 -37.98 7.78 42.22
C ASP A 518 -36.64 7.02 42.39
N ASN A 519 -36.31 6.66 43.64
CA ASN A 519 -35.12 5.87 43.99
C ASN A 519 -35.46 4.44 44.41
N SER A 520 -36.72 4.02 44.27
CA SER A 520 -37.18 2.69 44.74
C SER A 520 -36.61 1.53 43.90
N THR A 521 -36.43 1.75 42.61
CA THR A 521 -36.00 0.72 41.66
C THR A 521 -34.49 0.70 41.44
N GLN A 522 -33.87 1.86 41.23
CA GLN A 522 -32.43 1.98 40.87
C GLN A 522 -31.50 2.03 42.08
N LYS A 523 -32.03 2.38 43.28
CA LYS A 523 -31.33 2.40 44.56
C LYS A 523 -30.00 3.17 44.49
N TYR A 524 -30.04 4.41 44.00
CA TYR A 524 -28.89 5.28 44.05
C TYR A 524 -28.54 5.61 45.49
N GLU A 525 -27.25 5.47 45.79
CA GLU A 525 -26.71 5.66 47.14
C GLU A 525 -26.19 7.10 47.35
N MET A 526 -25.86 7.81 46.29
CA MET A 526 -25.29 9.14 46.39
C MET A 526 -25.71 10.01 45.19
N ALA A 527 -25.94 11.31 45.48
CA ALA A 527 -26.03 12.36 44.48
C ALA A 527 -24.89 13.37 44.66
N THR A 528 -24.11 13.58 43.60
CA THR A 528 -23.06 14.61 43.55
C THR A 528 -23.56 15.78 42.71
N ILE A 529 -23.65 16.96 43.32
CA ILE A 529 -24.13 18.20 42.66
C ILE A 529 -22.91 19.03 42.25
N LYS A 530 -22.87 19.40 40.98
CA LYS A 530 -21.82 20.27 40.40
C LYS A 530 -22.45 21.53 39.82
N ASN A 531 -21.77 22.68 39.97
CA ASN A 531 -22.15 23.91 39.31
C ASN A 531 -21.75 23.92 37.81
N ASN A 532 -22.07 25.01 37.10
CA ASN A 532 -21.75 25.18 35.70
C ASN A 532 -20.25 25.23 35.36
N LEU A 533 -19.38 25.38 36.37
CA LEU A 533 -17.92 25.31 36.24
C LEU A 533 -17.37 23.90 36.52
N GLY A 534 -18.25 22.92 36.77
CA GLY A 534 -17.86 21.56 37.07
C GLY A 534 -17.38 21.34 38.52
N GLN A 535 -17.43 22.36 39.39
CA GLN A 535 -17.04 22.26 40.79
C GLN A 535 -18.13 21.54 41.60
N ILE A 536 -17.72 20.59 42.43
CA ILE A 536 -18.65 19.91 43.34
C ILE A 536 -19.10 20.90 44.40
N VAL A 537 -20.40 21.17 44.48
CA VAL A 537 -21.01 22.07 45.47
C VAL A 537 -21.66 21.29 46.62
N SER A 538 -22.03 20.02 46.38
CA SER A 538 -22.55 19.15 47.43
C SER A 538 -22.50 17.67 47.04
N GLN A 539 -22.50 16.81 48.07
CA GLN A 539 -22.73 15.37 47.93
C GLN A 539 -23.76 14.93 48.97
N ILE A 540 -24.80 14.28 48.51
CA ILE A 540 -25.91 13.82 49.34
C ILE A 540 -25.93 12.30 49.30
N ARG A 541 -25.90 11.66 50.47
CA ARG A 541 -26.02 10.21 50.60
C ARG A 541 -27.46 9.85 50.90
N PHE A 542 -27.95 8.77 50.31
CA PHE A 542 -29.29 8.24 50.54
C PHE A 542 -29.21 6.93 51.30
N ASP A 543 -29.72 6.92 52.51
CA ASP A 543 -29.76 5.73 53.37
C ASP A 543 -31.07 4.92 53.16
N ASN A 544 -32.08 5.55 52.52
CA ASN A 544 -33.38 4.97 52.21
C ASN A 544 -33.71 5.14 50.73
N PHE A 545 -34.34 4.13 50.12
CA PHE A 545 -34.66 4.11 48.70
C PHE A 545 -36.18 4.27 48.53
N ASN A 546 -36.65 5.52 48.47
CA ASN A 546 -38.08 5.84 48.42
C ASN A 546 -38.52 6.26 46.99
N LEU A 547 -39.84 6.11 46.73
CA LEU A 547 -40.50 6.55 45.51
C LEU A 547 -40.37 8.05 45.26
N ASN A 548 -40.34 8.86 46.32
CA ASN A 548 -40.20 10.31 46.28
C ASN A 548 -39.00 10.77 47.11
N GLN A 549 -37.81 10.45 46.61
CA GLN A 549 -36.59 10.93 47.24
C GLN A 549 -36.40 12.42 46.89
N GLU A 550 -36.01 13.20 47.93
CA GLU A 550 -35.92 14.62 47.85
C GLU A 550 -34.45 15.10 47.82
N ILE A 551 -34.19 16.15 47.07
CA ILE A 551 -32.95 16.93 47.08
C ILE A 551 -33.33 18.40 47.29
N ASP A 552 -32.89 18.99 48.40
CA ASP A 552 -33.08 20.39 48.72
C ASP A 552 -31.98 21.26 48.10
N LEU A 553 -32.37 22.13 47.17
CA LEU A 553 -31.48 23.07 46.48
C LEU A 553 -31.70 24.53 46.97
N SER A 554 -32.48 24.75 48.01
CA SER A 554 -32.86 26.10 48.47
C SER A 554 -31.68 26.98 48.85
N ASN A 555 -30.58 26.38 49.25
CA ASN A 555 -29.36 27.07 49.67
C ASN A 555 -28.38 27.39 48.53
N TYR A 556 -28.71 27.03 47.29
CA TYR A 556 -27.83 27.24 46.13
C TYR A 556 -28.30 28.46 45.31
N SER A 557 -27.32 29.06 44.64
CA SER A 557 -27.60 30.19 43.73
C SER A 557 -28.39 29.70 42.53
N ARG A 558 -29.29 30.54 42.00
CA ARG A 558 -30.00 30.29 40.76
C ARG A 558 -29.03 30.00 39.61
N GLY A 559 -29.35 29.02 38.78
CA GLY A 559 -28.51 28.65 37.68
C GLY A 559 -28.61 27.18 37.28
N MET A 560 -27.67 26.73 36.42
CA MET A 560 -27.60 25.37 35.94
C MET A 560 -26.69 24.51 36.83
N TYR A 561 -27.18 23.35 37.18
CA TYR A 561 -26.46 22.32 37.94
C TYR A 561 -26.47 20.99 37.20
N MET A 562 -25.41 20.23 37.40
CA MET A 562 -25.33 18.83 36.96
C MET A 562 -25.35 17.95 38.21
N ILE A 563 -26.36 17.09 38.32
CA ILE A 563 -26.50 16.16 39.44
C ILE A 563 -26.20 14.74 38.94
N THR A 564 -25.15 14.13 39.48
CA THR A 564 -24.76 12.76 39.17
C THR A 564 -25.24 11.85 40.30
N PHE A 565 -26.13 10.93 39.99
CA PHE A 565 -26.63 9.88 40.88
C PHE A 565 -25.79 8.61 40.67
N THR A 566 -25.31 8.01 41.76
CA THR A 566 -24.46 6.80 41.70
C THR A 566 -24.90 5.74 42.67
N ASN A 567 -24.74 4.49 42.27
CA ASN A 567 -24.71 3.30 43.12
C ASN A 567 -23.49 2.45 42.74
N GLN A 568 -23.38 1.22 43.27
CA GLN A 568 -22.23 0.34 43.01
C GLN A 568 -22.03 0.01 41.52
N ASP A 569 -23.12 -0.05 40.74
CA ASP A 569 -23.10 -0.54 39.36
C ASP A 569 -23.33 0.55 38.31
N LYS A 570 -23.88 1.71 38.70
CA LYS A 570 -24.40 2.71 37.73
C LYS A 570 -24.12 4.14 38.18
N ALA A 571 -23.97 5.00 37.21
CA ALA A 571 -23.95 6.45 37.37
C ALA A 571 -24.85 7.08 36.30
N ILE A 572 -25.71 8.03 36.69
CA ILE A 572 -26.52 8.82 35.77
C ILE A 572 -26.40 10.31 36.13
N THR A 573 -26.19 11.16 35.15
CA THR A 573 -26.10 12.59 35.34
C THR A 573 -27.32 13.28 34.73
N LYS A 574 -27.96 14.16 35.48
CA LYS A 574 -29.08 14.99 35.05
C LYS A 574 -28.74 16.45 35.14
N LYS A 575 -29.17 17.20 34.15
CA LYS A 575 -29.12 18.67 34.14
C LYS A 575 -30.33 19.18 34.92
N VAL A 576 -30.11 20.08 35.86
CA VAL A 576 -31.14 20.77 36.67
C VAL A 576 -31.01 22.27 36.50
N ILE A 577 -32.14 22.94 36.37
CA ILE A 577 -32.22 24.41 36.35
C ILE A 577 -32.90 24.83 37.64
N LEU A 578 -32.20 25.64 38.46
CA LEU A 578 -32.72 26.28 39.68
C LEU A 578 -33.09 27.70 39.34
N GLU A 579 -34.38 28.06 39.53
CA GLU A 579 -34.98 29.38 39.22
C GLU A 579 -35.26 30.19 40.48
#